data_fd0aab906830bb713efd92b742bc3ffb
#
_entry.id   fd0aab906830bb713efd92b742bc3ffb
#
_cell.length_a   1.000
_cell.length_b   1.000
_cell.length_c   1.000
_cell.angle_alpha   90.00
_cell.angle_beta   90.00
_cell.angle_gamma   90.00
#
_symmetry.space_group_name_H-M   'P 1'
#
loop_
_entity.id
_entity.type
_entity.pdbx_description
1 polymer ?
#
loop_
_entity_poly.entity_id
_entity_poly.type
_entity_poly.pdbx_seq_one_letter_code
_entity_poly.pdbx_strand_id
1 'polypeptide(L)'
;ATTVRNGSTEGLVSKTFSYHKAMGRPVTVTDVPHRNYTFSCPELLVNGVKGAHNYKNGDWAGWHRKPFEAVIDMGGECAYSTVSISALIEKGDFIFNPLCLCVAVSEDGTTYTEVAKAEYPIESKADPNGIKEYSVSFPETSARFVKVFAKTLEALPEWHPGAGHGGFLFIDEIVVN
;
A
#
# COMPACT_ATOMS: atom_id res chain seq x y z
N ALA A 1 -23.64 -7.85 -0.78
CA ALA A 1 -25.02 -7.44 -1.02
C ALA A 1 -25.57 -8.17 -2.24
N THR A 2 -26.80 -8.59 -2.19
CA THR A 2 -27.52 -9.24 -3.29
C THR A 2 -28.73 -8.40 -3.65
N THR A 3 -28.97 -8.20 -4.94
CA THR A 3 -30.21 -7.62 -5.42
C THR A 3 -31.16 -8.77 -5.81
N VAL A 4 -32.36 -8.79 -5.26
CA VAL A 4 -33.41 -9.76 -5.65
C VAL A 4 -34.40 -9.03 -6.53
N ARG A 5 -34.58 -9.49 -7.76
CA ARG A 5 -35.57 -8.97 -8.70
C ARG A 5 -36.42 -10.13 -9.19
N ASN A 6 -37.78 -10.01 -9.02
CA ASN A 6 -38.74 -11.04 -9.40
C ASN A 6 -38.44 -12.45 -8.85
N GLY A 7 -37.92 -12.55 -7.61
CA GLY A 7 -37.56 -13.83 -7.00
C GLY A 7 -36.23 -14.44 -7.48
N SER A 8 -35.54 -13.81 -8.42
CA SER A 8 -34.21 -14.23 -8.88
C SER A 8 -33.14 -13.36 -8.26
N THR A 9 -32.07 -13.99 -7.81
CA THR A 9 -30.88 -13.28 -7.27
C THR A 9 -30.06 -12.76 -8.44
N GLU A 10 -30.04 -11.44 -8.64
CA GLU A 10 -29.20 -10.79 -9.64
C GLU A 10 -28.02 -10.09 -8.96
N GLY A 11 -26.81 -10.44 -9.38
CA GLY A 11 -25.58 -9.76 -9.00
C GLY A 11 -25.19 -9.93 -7.53
N LEU A 12 -24.30 -10.88 -7.24
CA LEU A 12 -23.62 -10.95 -5.95
C LEU A 12 -22.43 -9.97 -5.98
N VAL A 13 -22.51 -8.87 -5.21
CA VAL A 13 -21.35 -8.01 -4.93
C VAL A 13 -20.88 -8.35 -3.53
N SER A 14 -19.66 -8.90 -3.42
CA SER A 14 -18.99 -9.10 -2.14
C SER A 14 -17.76 -8.21 -2.07
N LYS A 15 -17.53 -7.60 -0.92
CA LYS A 15 -16.30 -6.88 -0.60
C LYS A 15 -15.78 -7.42 0.73
N THR A 16 -14.51 -7.81 0.77
CA THR A 16 -13.87 -8.30 1.98
C THR A 16 -13.21 -7.13 2.70
N PHE A 17 -13.47 -7.00 3.97
CA PHE A 17 -12.80 -6.04 4.85
C PHE A 17 -11.83 -6.80 5.75
N SER A 18 -10.59 -6.33 5.82
CA SER A 18 -9.59 -6.86 6.74
C SER A 18 -9.48 -5.92 7.93
N TYR A 19 -9.87 -6.40 9.11
CA TYR A 19 -9.69 -5.60 10.33
C TYR A 19 -8.22 -5.58 10.76
N HIS A 20 -7.70 -4.39 11.03
CA HIS A 20 -6.36 -4.16 11.58
C HIS A 20 -6.35 -2.86 12.41
N LYS A 21 -5.29 -2.67 13.21
CA LYS A 21 -5.22 -1.56 14.19
C LYS A 21 -5.21 -0.16 13.56
N ALA A 22 -4.71 -0.03 12.32
CA ALA A 22 -4.67 1.24 11.59
C ALA A 22 -6.00 1.60 10.91
N MET A 23 -6.98 0.70 10.86
CA MET A 23 -8.23 0.92 10.12
C MET A 23 -8.97 2.17 10.61
N GLY A 24 -9.25 3.10 9.67
CA GLY A 24 -9.94 4.36 9.96
C GLY A 24 -9.13 5.37 10.78
N ARG A 25 -7.84 5.15 10.96
CA ARG A 25 -6.96 6.09 11.68
C ARG A 25 -6.57 7.26 10.78
N PRO A 26 -6.30 8.45 11.35
CA PRO A 26 -5.74 9.56 10.59
C PRO A 26 -4.42 9.16 9.94
N VAL A 27 -4.31 9.41 8.65
CA VAL A 27 -3.11 9.11 7.86
C VAL A 27 -2.73 10.34 7.03
N THR A 28 -1.43 10.59 6.91
CA THR A 28 -0.87 11.63 6.06
C THR A 28 0.18 11.02 5.14
N VAL A 29 0.33 11.58 3.95
CA VAL A 29 1.36 11.16 2.99
C VAL A 29 2.30 12.33 2.72
N THR A 30 3.60 12.07 2.63
CA THR A 30 4.62 13.09 2.37
C THR A 30 4.53 13.58 0.93
N ASP A 31 4.52 12.66 -0.02
CA ASP A 31 4.33 12.94 -1.44
C ASP A 31 2.92 12.53 -1.87
N VAL A 32 2.18 13.47 -2.46
CA VAL A 32 0.86 13.17 -3.02
C VAL A 32 0.99 12.18 -4.19
N PRO A 33 0.05 11.24 -4.35
CA PRO A 33 0.02 10.35 -5.49
C PRO A 33 -0.05 11.11 -6.82
N HIS A 34 0.26 10.42 -7.90
CA HIS A 34 0.12 10.97 -9.25
C HIS A 34 -1.31 11.41 -9.52
N ARG A 35 -1.50 12.60 -10.11
CA ARG A 35 -2.81 13.27 -10.29
C ARG A 35 -3.94 12.39 -10.85
N ASN A 36 -3.62 11.37 -11.64
CA ASN A 36 -4.60 10.46 -12.21
C ASN A 36 -4.98 9.32 -11.26
N TYR A 37 -4.25 9.14 -10.14
CA TYR A 37 -4.35 8.01 -9.23
C TYR A 37 -4.32 8.48 -7.76
N THR A 38 -4.93 9.63 -7.48
CA THR A 38 -5.07 10.16 -6.11
C THR A 38 -6.30 9.59 -5.42
N PHE A 39 -7.40 9.43 -6.15
CA PHE A 39 -8.71 8.98 -5.66
C PHE A 39 -9.02 9.53 -4.25
N SER A 40 -9.34 8.66 -3.29
CA SER A 40 -9.57 9.03 -1.89
C SER A 40 -8.32 8.85 -1.00
N CYS A 41 -7.11 8.98 -1.57
CA CYS A 41 -5.88 9.03 -0.77
C CYS A 41 -5.82 10.36 0.02
N PRO A 42 -5.43 10.32 1.31
CA PRO A 42 -4.77 9.19 1.99
C PRO A 42 -5.72 8.19 2.68
N GLU A 43 -7.02 8.45 2.82
CA GLU A 43 -7.95 7.64 3.59
C GLU A 43 -8.10 6.21 3.05
N LEU A 44 -7.95 6.02 1.74
CA LEU A 44 -8.02 4.68 1.14
C LEU A 44 -6.95 3.72 1.70
N LEU A 45 -5.81 4.24 2.18
CA LEU A 45 -4.69 3.44 2.67
C LEU A 45 -4.96 2.71 4.01
N VAL A 46 -6.05 3.06 4.67
CA VAL A 46 -6.44 2.51 6.00
C VAL A 46 -7.94 2.26 6.08
N ASN A 47 -8.61 2.03 4.97
CA ASN A 47 -10.06 1.84 4.95
C ASN A 47 -10.52 0.38 5.11
N GLY A 48 -9.58 -0.57 5.20
CA GLY A 48 -9.82 -2.00 5.34
C GLY A 48 -10.28 -2.68 4.04
N VAL A 49 -10.16 -2.00 2.89
CA VAL A 49 -10.63 -2.50 1.61
C VAL A 49 -9.46 -2.87 0.72
N LYS A 50 -9.33 -4.15 0.39
CA LYS A 50 -8.36 -4.61 -0.60
C LYS A 50 -8.81 -4.29 -2.01
N GLY A 51 -7.92 -3.71 -2.81
CA GLY A 51 -8.17 -3.40 -4.21
C GLY A 51 -8.31 -4.65 -5.09
N ALA A 52 -9.05 -4.53 -6.17
CA ALA A 52 -9.11 -5.54 -7.22
C ALA A 52 -7.97 -5.36 -8.22
N HIS A 53 -7.75 -6.34 -9.12
CA HIS A 53 -6.75 -6.26 -10.19
C HIS A 53 -7.17 -5.27 -11.29
N ASN A 54 -7.54 -4.06 -10.87
CA ASN A 54 -7.90 -2.94 -11.73
C ASN A 54 -7.59 -1.63 -11.02
N TYR A 55 -6.43 -1.06 -11.29
CA TYR A 55 -5.97 0.17 -10.63
C TYR A 55 -6.75 1.45 -11.01
N LYS A 56 -7.73 1.35 -11.92
CA LYS A 56 -8.58 2.47 -12.37
C LYS A 56 -9.91 2.56 -11.64
N ASN A 57 -10.20 1.62 -10.75
CA ASN A 57 -11.49 1.53 -10.05
C ASN A 57 -11.60 2.40 -8.79
N GLY A 58 -10.53 3.11 -8.42
CA GLY A 58 -10.51 4.00 -7.25
C GLY A 58 -10.07 3.35 -5.94
N ASP A 59 -9.72 2.06 -5.94
CA ASP A 59 -9.24 1.34 -4.75
C ASP A 59 -7.70 1.44 -4.57
N TRP A 60 -6.99 2.13 -5.47
CA TRP A 60 -5.53 2.20 -5.50
C TRP A 60 -5.03 3.64 -5.55
N ALA A 61 -3.96 3.96 -4.83
CA ALA A 61 -3.19 5.18 -5.02
C ALA A 61 -1.83 4.87 -5.67
N GLY A 62 -1.39 5.71 -6.62
CA GLY A 62 -0.21 5.46 -7.43
C GLY A 62 0.85 6.55 -7.34
N TRP A 63 2.08 6.19 -7.01
CA TRP A 63 3.26 7.08 -6.97
C TRP A 63 4.17 6.80 -8.17
N HIS A 64 4.52 7.85 -8.90
CA HIS A 64 5.40 7.77 -10.07
C HIS A 64 6.75 8.41 -9.77
N ARG A 65 7.84 7.63 -9.81
CA ARG A 65 9.23 8.07 -9.55
C ARG A 65 9.48 8.64 -8.14
N LYS A 66 8.45 8.79 -7.34
CA LYS A 66 8.54 9.27 -5.97
C LYS A 66 8.39 8.11 -5.01
N PRO A 67 9.08 8.12 -3.89
CA PRO A 67 8.83 7.12 -2.86
C PRO A 67 7.41 7.30 -2.29
N PHE A 68 6.89 6.24 -1.75
CA PHE A 68 5.74 6.26 -0.87
C PHE A 68 6.22 6.48 0.57
N GLU A 69 5.65 7.46 1.25
CA GLU A 69 5.80 7.62 2.69
C GLU A 69 4.48 8.08 3.29
N ALA A 70 4.02 7.34 4.29
CA ALA A 70 2.82 7.65 5.05
C ALA A 70 3.11 7.61 6.56
N VAL A 71 2.42 8.48 7.30
CA VAL A 71 2.40 8.47 8.77
C VAL A 71 0.97 8.25 9.22
N ILE A 72 0.77 7.26 10.08
CA ILE A 72 -0.51 6.91 10.69
C ILE A 72 -0.48 7.34 12.15
N ASP A 73 -1.45 8.14 12.59
CA ASP A 73 -1.69 8.41 14.00
C ASP A 73 -2.64 7.35 14.59
N MET A 74 -2.13 6.46 15.39
CA MET A 74 -2.92 5.39 16.04
C MET A 74 -3.91 5.91 17.08
N GLY A 75 -3.90 7.23 17.36
CA GLY A 75 -4.81 7.89 18.31
C GLY A 75 -4.36 7.78 19.76
N GLY A 76 -3.31 7.06 20.04
CA GLY A 76 -2.70 6.81 21.34
C GLY A 76 -1.65 5.73 21.24
N GLU A 77 -0.96 5.47 22.33
CA GLU A 77 -0.02 4.36 22.42
C GLU A 77 -0.73 3.03 22.13
N CYS A 78 -0.20 2.26 21.21
CA CYS A 78 -0.74 1.00 20.73
C CYS A 78 0.39 0.02 20.44
N ALA A 79 0.27 -1.21 20.92
CA ALA A 79 1.24 -2.28 20.68
C ALA A 79 0.98 -2.94 19.33
N TYR A 80 2.04 -3.16 18.56
CA TYR A 80 2.01 -3.87 17.28
C TYR A 80 3.39 -4.47 16.97
N SER A 81 3.42 -5.47 16.09
CA SER A 81 4.64 -6.21 15.76
C SER A 81 4.77 -6.51 14.27
N THR A 82 3.77 -6.13 13.47
CA THR A 82 3.77 -6.40 12.04
C THR A 82 3.15 -5.23 11.29
N VAL A 83 3.80 -4.83 10.19
CA VAL A 83 3.24 -3.88 9.23
C VAL A 83 3.36 -4.47 7.85
N SER A 84 2.29 -4.42 7.07
CA SER A 84 2.32 -4.79 5.66
C SER A 84 1.64 -3.74 4.78
N ILE A 85 2.02 -3.74 3.52
CA ILE A 85 1.35 -3.03 2.43
C ILE A 85 0.94 -4.03 1.36
N SER A 86 -0.17 -3.77 0.71
CA SER A 86 -0.58 -4.50 -0.48
C SER A 86 -0.28 -3.64 -1.70
N ALA A 87 0.42 -4.23 -2.69
CA ALA A 87 0.82 -3.55 -3.90
C ALA A 87 0.34 -4.31 -5.15
N LEU A 88 -0.08 -3.56 -6.16
CA LEU A 88 -0.40 -4.10 -7.48
C LEU A 88 0.86 -4.16 -8.33
N ILE A 89 1.05 -5.28 -9.02
CA ILE A 89 2.09 -5.47 -10.04
C ILE A 89 1.41 -5.65 -11.39
N GLU A 90 1.62 -4.71 -12.30
CA GLU A 90 1.18 -4.76 -13.69
C GLU A 90 2.28 -4.18 -14.57
N LYS A 91 3.26 -5.03 -14.85
CA LYS A 91 4.51 -4.59 -15.52
C LYS A 91 4.26 -3.97 -16.88
N GLY A 92 3.27 -4.47 -17.64
CA GLY A 92 2.88 -3.89 -18.92
C GLY A 92 2.44 -2.41 -18.84
N ASP A 93 1.89 -2.01 -17.70
CA ASP A 93 1.44 -0.65 -17.40
C ASP A 93 2.45 0.13 -16.51
N PHE A 94 3.72 -0.31 -16.47
CA PHE A 94 4.80 0.34 -15.73
C PHE A 94 4.66 0.26 -14.20
N ILE A 95 3.80 -0.65 -13.68
CA ILE A 95 3.53 -0.81 -12.26
C ILE A 95 4.38 -1.95 -11.72
N PHE A 96 5.27 -1.62 -10.76
CA PHE A 96 6.26 -2.53 -10.21
C PHE A 96 6.13 -2.65 -8.69
N ASN A 97 6.81 -3.65 -8.15
CA ASN A 97 6.92 -3.88 -6.72
C ASN A 97 7.69 -2.76 -6.01
N PRO A 98 7.43 -2.56 -4.69
CA PRO A 98 8.31 -1.73 -3.88
C PRO A 98 9.71 -2.37 -3.82
N LEU A 99 10.77 -1.55 -3.83
CA LEU A 99 12.15 -2.01 -3.69
C LEU A 99 12.56 -2.20 -2.23
N CYS A 100 11.84 -1.58 -1.32
CA CYS A 100 11.95 -1.83 0.11
C CYS A 100 10.64 -1.49 0.82
N LEU A 101 10.50 -2.01 2.03
CA LEU A 101 9.52 -1.58 3.01
C LEU A 101 10.26 -1.29 4.32
N CYS A 102 10.18 -0.04 4.78
CA CYS A 102 10.76 0.40 6.05
C CYS A 102 9.64 0.87 6.97
N VAL A 103 9.75 0.52 8.25
CA VAL A 103 8.82 0.94 9.29
C VAL A 103 9.58 1.63 10.40
N ALA A 104 9.13 2.81 10.76
CA ALA A 104 9.63 3.56 11.90
C ALA A 104 8.47 3.99 12.81
N VAL A 105 8.75 4.14 14.08
CA VAL A 105 7.76 4.46 15.09
C VAL A 105 8.13 5.71 15.86
N SER A 106 7.12 6.39 16.41
CA SER A 106 7.32 7.60 17.21
C SER A 106 6.23 7.73 18.28
N GLU A 107 6.58 8.31 19.42
CA GLU A 107 5.63 8.69 20.47
C GLU A 107 5.09 10.11 20.25
N ASP A 108 5.93 11.01 19.73
CA ASP A 108 5.68 12.45 19.60
C ASP A 108 5.32 12.91 18.17
N GLY A 109 5.43 12.03 17.16
CA GLY A 109 5.21 12.34 15.77
C GLY A 109 6.32 13.16 15.10
N THR A 110 7.44 13.40 15.78
CA THR A 110 8.58 14.19 15.30
C THR A 110 9.86 13.38 15.21
N THR A 111 10.18 12.62 16.24
CA THR A 111 11.36 11.77 16.30
C THR A 111 10.98 10.33 16.02
N TYR A 112 11.50 9.76 14.94
CA TYR A 112 11.19 8.40 14.50
C TYR A 112 12.39 7.47 14.68
N THR A 113 12.10 6.27 15.18
CA THR A 113 13.08 5.17 15.29
C THR A 113 12.69 4.06 14.33
N GLU A 114 13.59 3.68 13.41
CA GLU A 114 13.36 2.54 12.52
C GLU A 114 13.32 1.25 13.35
N VAL A 115 12.26 0.45 13.16
CA VAL A 115 12.06 -0.83 13.86
C VAL A 115 12.18 -2.02 12.94
N ALA A 116 11.96 -1.84 11.64
CA ALA A 116 12.12 -2.90 10.65
C ALA A 116 12.35 -2.35 9.24
N LYS A 117 13.11 -3.12 8.46
CA LYS A 117 13.34 -2.89 7.03
C LYS A 117 13.44 -4.22 6.30
N ALA A 118 12.82 -4.31 5.13
CA ALA A 118 13.03 -5.39 4.17
C ALA A 118 13.35 -4.78 2.80
N GLU A 119 14.21 -5.45 2.03
CA GLU A 119 14.53 -5.08 0.65
C GLU A 119 14.01 -6.15 -0.29
N TYR A 120 13.54 -5.74 -1.46
CA TYR A 120 12.95 -6.62 -2.46
C TYR A 120 13.65 -6.41 -3.80
N PRO A 121 14.02 -7.49 -4.50
CA PRO A 121 14.55 -7.39 -5.85
C PRO A 121 13.48 -6.85 -6.81
N ILE A 122 13.92 -6.23 -7.89
CA ILE A 122 13.01 -5.85 -8.98
C ILE A 122 12.41 -7.13 -9.57
N GLU A 123 11.08 -7.14 -9.74
CA GLU A 123 10.38 -8.23 -10.41
C GLU A 123 10.96 -8.49 -11.80
N SER A 124 11.20 -9.74 -12.11
CA SER A 124 11.69 -10.14 -13.43
C SER A 124 10.56 -10.18 -14.47
N LYS A 125 10.90 -10.31 -15.73
CA LYS A 125 9.92 -10.49 -16.80
C LYS A 125 9.06 -11.74 -16.63
N ALA A 126 9.62 -12.79 -16.01
CA ALA A 126 8.95 -14.08 -15.81
C ALA A 126 8.01 -14.11 -14.60
N ASP A 127 8.21 -13.20 -13.63
CA ASP A 127 7.38 -13.17 -12.45
C ASP A 127 5.93 -12.80 -12.80
N PRO A 128 4.92 -13.40 -12.15
CA PRO A 128 3.52 -13.11 -12.47
C PRO A 128 3.12 -11.70 -12.02
N ASN A 129 2.32 -11.02 -12.85
CA ASN A 129 1.56 -9.85 -12.42
C ASN A 129 0.51 -10.27 -11.37
N GLY A 130 0.03 -9.31 -10.58
CA GLY A 130 -1.01 -9.55 -9.59
C GLY A 130 -0.86 -8.65 -8.37
N ILE A 131 -1.69 -8.90 -7.37
CA ILE A 131 -1.66 -8.21 -6.09
C ILE A 131 -0.75 -9.02 -5.16
N LYS A 132 0.24 -8.34 -4.57
CA LYS A 132 1.20 -8.96 -3.65
C LYS A 132 1.26 -8.19 -2.34
N GLU A 133 1.43 -8.90 -1.25
CA GLU A 133 1.63 -8.33 0.08
C GLU A 133 3.13 -8.30 0.42
N TYR A 134 3.58 -7.17 0.93
CA TYR A 134 4.94 -6.93 1.42
C TYR A 134 4.85 -6.62 2.90
N SER A 135 5.55 -7.40 3.72
CA SER A 135 5.41 -7.36 5.17
C SER A 135 6.76 -7.34 5.87
N VAL A 136 6.81 -6.65 6.99
CA VAL A 136 7.90 -6.69 7.94
C VAL A 136 7.37 -6.99 9.33
N SER A 137 8.15 -7.80 10.08
CA SER A 137 7.85 -8.13 11.47
C SER A 137 9.01 -7.68 12.36
N PHE A 138 8.70 -7.26 13.58
CA PHE A 138 9.66 -6.77 14.56
C PHE A 138 9.18 -7.15 15.97
N PRO A 139 10.03 -7.06 17.00
CA PRO A 139 9.60 -7.25 18.38
C PRO A 139 8.43 -6.32 18.71
N GLU A 140 7.46 -6.82 19.46
CA GLU A 140 6.29 -6.02 19.84
C GLU A 140 6.73 -4.66 20.40
N THR A 141 6.24 -3.60 19.78
CA THR A 141 6.60 -2.23 20.10
C THR A 141 5.34 -1.42 20.30
N SER A 142 5.31 -0.60 21.36
CA SER A 142 4.24 0.34 21.63
C SER A 142 4.63 1.73 21.20
N ALA A 143 3.82 2.36 20.37
CA ALA A 143 3.98 3.76 19.96
C ALA A 143 2.66 4.33 19.43
N ARG A 144 2.57 5.67 19.37
CA ARG A 144 1.40 6.35 18.82
C ARG A 144 1.47 6.52 17.31
N PHE A 145 2.64 6.81 16.75
CA PHE A 145 2.78 7.08 15.31
C PHE A 145 3.56 5.97 14.62
N VAL A 146 3.05 5.53 13.48
CA VAL A 146 3.70 4.56 12.58
C VAL A 146 4.00 5.24 11.28
N LYS A 147 5.28 5.30 10.90
CA LYS A 147 5.74 5.75 9.59
C LYS A 147 6.05 4.54 8.73
N VAL A 148 5.49 4.52 7.53
CA VAL A 148 5.68 3.47 6.53
C VAL A 148 6.29 4.09 5.29
N PHE A 149 7.42 3.57 4.86
CA PHE A 149 8.14 4.01 3.67
C PHE A 149 8.33 2.85 2.70
N ALA A 150 8.09 3.09 1.41
CA ALA A 150 8.37 2.12 0.35
C ALA A 150 9.02 2.82 -0.85
N LYS A 151 10.13 2.26 -1.33
CA LYS A 151 10.87 2.83 -2.46
C LYS A 151 10.25 2.40 -3.78
N THR A 152 9.93 3.37 -4.64
CA THR A 152 9.45 3.17 -6.01
C THR A 152 10.64 2.93 -6.96
N LEU A 153 10.41 2.17 -8.02
CA LEU A 153 11.40 1.93 -9.07
C LEU A 153 11.63 3.22 -9.88
N GLU A 154 12.85 3.74 -9.85
CA GLU A 154 13.21 5.01 -10.51
C GLU A 154 13.35 4.86 -12.02
N ALA A 155 13.87 3.71 -12.47
CA ALA A 155 14.06 3.39 -13.88
C ALA A 155 13.69 1.93 -14.16
N LEU A 156 12.86 1.72 -15.17
CA LEU A 156 12.45 0.39 -15.60
C LEU A 156 13.64 -0.39 -16.15
N PRO A 157 13.69 -1.72 -15.89
CA PRO A 157 14.82 -2.57 -16.31
C PRO A 157 14.95 -2.69 -17.83
N GLU A 158 16.14 -3.06 -18.30
CA GLU A 158 16.47 -3.13 -19.74
C GLU A 158 15.56 -4.06 -20.53
N TRP A 159 15.04 -5.12 -19.93
CA TRP A 159 14.12 -6.04 -20.60
C TRP A 159 12.71 -5.47 -20.83
N HIS A 160 12.36 -4.34 -20.20
CA HIS A 160 11.04 -3.73 -20.32
C HIS A 160 10.98 -2.83 -21.58
N PRO A 161 9.86 -2.83 -22.35
CA PRO A 161 9.73 -1.95 -23.52
C PRO A 161 9.91 -0.46 -23.21
N GLY A 162 9.64 -0.04 -21.99
CA GLY A 162 9.86 1.33 -21.49
C GLY A 162 11.14 1.47 -20.67
N ALA A 163 12.21 0.71 -20.96
CA ALA A 163 13.45 0.78 -20.20
C ALA A 163 13.94 2.21 -19.98
N GLY A 164 14.40 2.52 -18.77
CA GLY A 164 14.86 3.85 -18.37
C GLY A 164 13.74 4.83 -17.97
N HIS A 165 12.48 4.58 -18.32
CA HIS A 165 11.36 5.36 -17.79
C HIS A 165 11.10 5.01 -16.33
N GLY A 166 10.51 5.93 -15.56
CA GLY A 166 10.15 5.68 -14.16
C GLY A 166 8.99 4.71 -14.03
N GLY A 167 9.06 3.87 -13.00
CA GLY A 167 7.98 2.99 -12.61
C GLY A 167 6.92 3.68 -11.75
N PHE A 168 5.78 3.03 -11.63
CA PHE A 168 4.74 3.32 -10.64
C PHE A 168 4.80 2.33 -9.49
N LEU A 169 4.47 2.80 -8.29
CA LEU A 169 4.11 1.99 -7.15
C LEU A 169 2.65 2.25 -6.81
N PHE A 170 1.82 1.22 -6.83
CA PHE A 170 0.40 1.29 -6.48
C PHE A 170 0.16 0.57 -5.16
N ILE A 171 -0.45 1.25 -4.20
CA ILE A 171 -0.79 0.73 -2.88
C ILE A 171 -2.28 0.96 -2.63
N ASP A 172 -2.96 -0.04 -2.04
CA ASP A 172 -4.36 0.06 -1.60
C ASP A 172 -4.51 0.14 -0.09
N GLU A 173 -3.68 -0.58 0.67
CA GLU A 173 -3.89 -0.72 2.11
C GLU A 173 -2.57 -0.83 2.88
N ILE A 174 -2.54 -0.20 4.06
CA ILE A 174 -1.49 -0.38 5.08
C ILE A 174 -2.12 -1.11 6.27
N VAL A 175 -1.63 -2.31 6.53
CA VAL A 175 -2.11 -3.15 7.63
C VAL A 175 -1.13 -3.07 8.79
N VAL A 176 -1.63 -2.79 10.00
CA VAL A 176 -0.85 -2.76 11.26
C VAL A 176 -1.47 -3.73 12.25
N ASN A 177 -0.69 -4.71 12.73
CA ASN A 177 -1.12 -5.75 13.67
C ASN A 177 -0.15 -5.96 14.84
#